data_683d8d655cf60cd07984631f9c7749a8
#
_entry.id   683d8d655cf60cd07984631f9c7749a8
#
_cell.length_a   1.000
_cell.length_b   1.000
_cell.length_c   1.000
_cell.angle_alpha   90.00
_cell.angle_beta   90.00
_cell.angle_gamma   90.00
#
_symmetry.space_group_name_H-M   'P 1'
#
loop_
_entity.id
_entity.type
_entity.pdbx_description
1 polymer ?
#
loop_
_entity_poly.entity_id
_entity_poly.type
_entity_poly.pdbx_seq_one_letter_code
_entity_poly.pdbx_strand_id
1 'polypeptide(L)'
;MKMKKSTPQSQKVETGESSLSRRAALCGIAAIVIGVNPERAIAANGISMNSAGQVEVTLSVNPALKKVGGVVTFDLSNGSTIALVRTSASQSGFTALNLSCTHQGVTVMQSGSKWVCPAHRSAFALNGKVTKGPAQSNLQTLKIKATAKNVLITV
;
A
#
# COMPACT_ATOMS: atom_id res chain seq x y z
N MET A 1 61.77 -34.25 40.03
CA MET A 1 60.57 -33.65 39.49
C MET A 1 60.86 -33.24 38.06
N LYS A 2 60.35 -34.00 37.06
CA LYS A 2 60.63 -33.72 35.64
C LYS A 2 59.39 -33.06 35.05
N MET A 3 59.51 -31.82 34.61
CA MET A 3 58.42 -31.11 33.86
C MET A 3 58.43 -31.59 32.41
N LYS A 4 57.30 -32.07 31.99
CA LYS A 4 57.03 -32.50 30.60
C LYS A 4 56.46 -31.30 29.82
N LYS A 5 57.24 -30.82 28.86
CA LYS A 5 56.87 -29.79 27.90
C LYS A 5 55.91 -30.42 26.86
N SER A 6 54.70 -29.97 26.76
CA SER A 6 53.79 -30.34 25.69
C SER A 6 53.76 -29.26 24.62
N THR A 7 54.03 -29.67 23.42
CA THR A 7 54.02 -28.88 22.18
C THR A 7 52.59 -28.66 21.70
N PRO A 8 52.20 -27.47 21.28
CA PRO A 8 50.91 -27.27 20.66
C PRO A 8 50.92 -27.75 19.20
N GLN A 9 50.00 -28.64 18.85
CA GLN A 9 49.73 -29.05 17.47
C GLN A 9 49.02 -27.93 16.72
N SER A 10 49.66 -27.53 15.60
CA SER A 10 49.09 -26.65 14.58
C SER A 10 47.93 -27.39 13.87
N GLN A 11 46.69 -26.91 14.05
CA GLN A 11 45.59 -27.36 13.25
C GLN A 11 45.59 -26.63 11.91
N LYS A 12 45.80 -27.42 10.87
CA LYS A 12 45.71 -27.03 9.46
C LYS A 12 44.23 -26.78 9.14
N VAL A 13 43.88 -25.53 8.90
CA VAL A 13 42.56 -25.16 8.37
C VAL A 13 42.57 -25.52 6.89
N GLU A 14 41.84 -26.56 6.56
CA GLU A 14 41.55 -26.86 5.17
C GLU A 14 40.41 -25.95 4.70
N THR A 15 40.78 -25.00 3.85
CA THR A 15 39.82 -24.20 3.07
C THR A 15 39.18 -25.11 2.02
N GLY A 16 38.02 -25.66 2.34
CA GLY A 16 37.18 -26.32 1.34
C GLY A 16 36.62 -25.29 0.37
N GLU A 17 37.27 -25.16 -0.78
CA GLU A 17 36.68 -24.50 -1.91
C GLU A 17 35.50 -25.33 -2.40
N SER A 18 34.27 -24.98 -1.96
CA SER A 18 33.07 -25.48 -2.59
C SER A 18 32.97 -24.81 -3.96
N SER A 19 33.32 -25.57 -5.00
CA SER A 19 33.07 -25.17 -6.39
C SER A 19 31.56 -24.99 -6.58
N LEU A 20 31.11 -23.77 -6.51
CA LEU A 20 29.74 -23.40 -6.91
C LEU A 20 29.59 -23.73 -8.39
N SER A 21 28.90 -24.83 -8.66
CA SER A 21 28.54 -25.25 -10.01
C SER A 21 27.85 -24.07 -10.73
N ARG A 22 28.38 -23.67 -11.88
CA ARG A 22 27.84 -22.61 -12.74
C ARG A 22 26.39 -22.86 -13.18
N ARG A 23 25.86 -24.04 -12.92
CA ARG A 23 24.44 -24.40 -13.17
C ARG A 23 23.48 -23.96 -12.07
N ALA A 24 23.95 -23.72 -10.84
CA ALA A 24 23.10 -23.23 -9.76
C ALA A 24 22.88 -21.70 -9.79
N ALA A 25 23.71 -20.95 -10.51
CA ALA A 25 23.61 -19.50 -10.64
C ALA A 25 22.54 -19.03 -11.65
N LEU A 26 21.93 -19.95 -12.42
CA LEU A 26 20.93 -19.62 -13.43
C LEU A 26 19.48 -19.77 -12.99
N CYS A 27 19.24 -20.25 -11.76
CA CYS A 27 17.86 -20.38 -11.22
C CYS A 27 17.43 -19.24 -10.29
N GLY A 28 18.25 -18.20 -10.10
CA GLY A 28 18.01 -17.14 -9.13
C GLY A 28 17.66 -15.77 -9.69
N ILE A 29 17.70 -15.57 -10.99
CA ILE A 29 17.28 -14.32 -11.62
C ILE A 29 16.35 -14.69 -12.77
N ALA A 30 15.19 -15.24 -12.45
CA ALA A 30 14.02 -14.82 -13.17
C ALA A 30 13.79 -13.38 -12.71
N ALA A 31 14.61 -12.45 -13.16
CA ALA A 31 14.15 -11.12 -13.41
C ALA A 31 13.03 -11.33 -14.43
N ILE A 32 11.83 -11.51 -13.93
CA ILE A 32 10.62 -11.26 -14.66
C ILE A 32 10.78 -9.79 -15.01
N VAL A 33 11.34 -9.54 -16.19
CA VAL A 33 11.03 -8.35 -16.95
C VAL A 33 9.58 -8.58 -17.34
N ILE A 34 8.70 -8.38 -16.38
CA ILE A 34 7.30 -8.13 -16.64
C ILE A 34 7.39 -6.89 -17.48
N GLY A 35 7.16 -7.07 -18.77
CA GLY A 35 6.97 -5.95 -19.67
C GLY A 35 6.02 -5.05 -18.92
N VAL A 36 6.50 -3.85 -18.56
CA VAL A 36 5.73 -2.89 -17.81
C VAL A 36 4.65 -2.44 -18.77
N ASN A 37 3.55 -3.20 -18.82
CA ASN A 37 2.30 -2.65 -19.24
C ASN A 37 2.01 -1.57 -18.21
N PRO A 38 2.01 -0.27 -18.58
CA PRO A 38 1.72 0.81 -17.65
C PRO A 38 0.34 0.64 -16.99
N GLU A 39 -0.51 -0.23 -17.52
CA GLU A 39 -1.84 -0.57 -17.02
C GLU A 39 -1.85 -1.52 -15.81
N ARG A 40 -0.71 -2.09 -15.37
CA ARG A 40 -0.65 -3.07 -14.27
C ARG A 40 0.20 -2.65 -13.08
N ALA A 41 0.59 -1.40 -12.96
CA ALA A 41 1.53 -0.95 -11.92
C ALA A 41 0.94 -0.85 -10.50
N ILE A 42 -0.34 -1.17 -10.27
CA ILE A 42 -0.95 -1.17 -8.93
C ILE A 42 -1.61 -2.53 -8.67
N ALA A 43 -0.85 -3.61 -8.69
CA ALA A 43 -1.37 -4.95 -8.40
C ALA A 43 -1.00 -5.44 -6.98
N ALA A 44 -0.79 -4.53 -6.01
CA ALA A 44 -0.69 -4.89 -4.61
C ALA A 44 -2.11 -4.85 -4.00
N ASN A 45 -2.54 -5.95 -3.40
CA ASN A 45 -3.80 -6.05 -2.64
C ASN A 45 -5.11 -5.92 -3.44
N GLY A 46 -5.15 -6.37 -4.69
CA GLY A 46 -6.39 -6.34 -5.49
C GLY A 46 -6.83 -4.94 -5.89
N ILE A 47 -5.88 -4.02 -6.03
CA ILE A 47 -6.07 -2.67 -6.57
C ILE A 47 -5.35 -2.61 -7.91
N SER A 48 -6.06 -2.31 -8.97
CA SER A 48 -5.51 -2.21 -10.33
C SER A 48 -6.14 -1.06 -11.09
N MET A 49 -5.42 -0.52 -12.06
CA MET A 49 -5.98 0.44 -13.00
C MET A 49 -6.45 -0.31 -14.25
N ASN A 50 -7.66 -0.03 -14.69
CA ASN A 50 -8.20 -0.60 -15.92
C ASN A 50 -7.83 0.25 -17.15
N SER A 51 -8.11 -0.27 -18.35
CA SER A 51 -7.84 0.43 -19.62
C SER A 51 -8.61 1.74 -19.81
N ALA A 52 -9.67 1.95 -19.03
CA ALA A 52 -10.45 3.19 -19.02
C ALA A 52 -9.89 4.25 -18.04
N GLY A 53 -8.72 4.01 -17.43
CA GLY A 53 -8.10 4.91 -16.45
C GLY A 53 -8.83 4.97 -15.11
N GLN A 54 -9.63 3.95 -14.79
CA GLN A 54 -10.31 3.85 -13.51
C GLN A 54 -9.55 2.89 -12.60
N VAL A 55 -9.53 3.18 -11.30
CA VAL A 55 -8.99 2.26 -10.29
C VAL A 55 -10.07 1.27 -9.90
N GLU A 56 -9.76 -0.01 -10.02
CA GLU A 56 -10.58 -1.12 -9.58
C GLU A 56 -10.07 -1.66 -8.25
N VAL A 57 -10.93 -1.68 -7.23
CA VAL A 57 -10.64 -2.24 -5.90
C VAL A 57 -11.46 -3.51 -5.71
N THR A 58 -10.79 -4.66 -5.62
CA THR A 58 -11.41 -5.98 -5.39
C THR A 58 -11.75 -6.16 -3.91
N LEU A 59 -13.05 -6.35 -3.60
CA LEU A 59 -13.53 -6.40 -2.22
C LEU A 59 -13.14 -7.69 -1.48
N SER A 60 -12.98 -8.83 -2.18
CA SER A 60 -12.67 -10.12 -1.56
C SER A 60 -11.29 -10.13 -0.88
N VAL A 61 -10.32 -9.42 -1.45
CA VAL A 61 -8.94 -9.32 -0.93
C VAL A 61 -8.71 -8.11 -0.03
N ASN A 62 -9.74 -7.28 0.19
CA ASN A 62 -9.70 -6.11 1.06
C ASN A 62 -10.67 -6.28 2.24
N PRO A 63 -10.34 -7.10 3.25
CA PRO A 63 -11.25 -7.44 4.35
C PRO A 63 -11.68 -6.24 5.20
N ALA A 64 -10.88 -5.17 5.25
CA ALA A 64 -11.23 -3.92 5.93
C ALA A 64 -12.55 -3.36 5.40
N LEU A 65 -12.81 -3.45 4.09
CA LEU A 65 -14.01 -2.93 3.45
C LEU A 65 -15.28 -3.76 3.69
N LYS A 66 -15.19 -4.88 4.41
CA LYS A 66 -16.37 -5.66 4.85
C LYS A 66 -17.11 -5.01 6.01
N LYS A 67 -16.46 -4.13 6.77
CA LYS A 67 -17.02 -3.45 7.94
C LYS A 67 -17.24 -1.97 7.65
N VAL A 68 -18.36 -1.42 8.13
CA VAL A 68 -18.59 0.04 8.10
C VAL A 68 -17.49 0.74 8.89
N GLY A 69 -16.94 1.82 8.33
CA GLY A 69 -15.76 2.50 8.85
C GLY A 69 -14.44 1.91 8.37
N GLY A 70 -14.45 0.79 7.65
CA GLY A 70 -13.25 0.21 7.05
C GLY A 70 -12.71 1.09 5.92
N VAL A 71 -11.38 1.16 5.83
CA VAL A 71 -10.65 2.05 4.92
C VAL A 71 -9.56 1.26 4.20
N VAL A 72 -9.38 1.55 2.94
CA VAL A 72 -8.22 1.14 2.13
C VAL A 72 -7.67 2.40 1.46
N THR A 73 -6.37 2.64 1.59
CA THR A 73 -5.66 3.76 0.95
C THR A 73 -4.66 3.24 -0.08
N PHE A 74 -4.46 4.00 -1.13
CA PHE A 74 -3.48 3.71 -2.17
C PHE A 74 -3.04 5.00 -2.85
N ASP A 75 -1.82 4.97 -3.39
CA ASP A 75 -1.25 6.10 -4.11
C ASP A 75 -1.41 5.91 -5.61
N LEU A 76 -1.69 6.99 -6.30
CA LEU A 76 -1.70 7.07 -7.75
C LEU A 76 -0.32 7.48 -8.28
N SER A 77 -0.02 7.15 -9.52
CA SER A 77 1.23 7.53 -10.20
C SER A 77 1.48 9.04 -10.28
N ASN A 78 0.42 9.85 -10.17
CA ASN A 78 0.51 11.31 -10.12
C ASN A 78 0.82 11.87 -8.72
N GLY A 79 1.11 10.99 -7.73
CA GLY A 79 1.41 11.38 -6.34
C GLY A 79 0.19 11.65 -5.46
N SER A 80 -1.03 11.49 -5.98
CA SER A 80 -2.25 11.65 -5.15
C SER A 80 -2.53 10.39 -4.35
N THR A 81 -2.85 10.54 -3.07
CA THR A 81 -3.33 9.44 -2.22
C THR A 81 -4.85 9.42 -2.21
N ILE A 82 -5.42 8.25 -2.48
CA ILE A 82 -6.87 8.01 -2.50
C ILE A 82 -7.24 7.09 -1.34
N ALA A 83 -8.40 7.35 -0.73
CA ALA A 83 -9.02 6.44 0.24
C ALA A 83 -10.36 5.94 -0.28
N LEU A 84 -10.59 4.65 -0.20
CA LEU A 84 -11.91 4.04 -0.31
C LEU A 84 -12.42 3.69 1.08
N VAL A 85 -13.55 4.23 1.46
CA VAL A 85 -14.15 4.10 2.79
C VAL A 85 -15.48 3.37 2.68
N ARG A 86 -15.73 2.37 3.53
CA ARG A 86 -17.04 1.74 3.69
C ARG A 86 -17.90 2.60 4.60
N THR A 87 -18.91 3.26 4.04
CA THR A 87 -19.75 4.22 4.76
C THR A 87 -21.06 3.63 5.25
N SER A 88 -21.53 2.55 4.63
CA SER A 88 -22.74 1.83 5.08
C SER A 88 -22.69 0.36 4.67
N ALA A 89 -23.60 -0.46 5.21
CA ALA A 89 -23.68 -1.89 4.90
C ALA A 89 -24.28 -2.20 3.51
N SER A 90 -24.87 -1.20 2.83
CA SER A 90 -25.43 -1.39 1.49
C SER A 90 -24.36 -1.67 0.44
N GLN A 91 -24.69 -2.35 -0.66
CA GLN A 91 -23.74 -2.65 -1.73
C GLN A 91 -23.04 -1.40 -2.28
N SER A 92 -23.75 -0.28 -2.37
CA SER A 92 -23.22 1.02 -2.81
C SER A 92 -22.64 1.88 -1.68
N GLY A 93 -22.58 1.35 -0.45
CA GLY A 93 -22.17 2.08 0.74
C GLY A 93 -20.68 2.35 0.83
N PHE A 94 -20.11 3.00 -0.18
CA PHE A 94 -18.71 3.40 -0.23
C PHE A 94 -18.58 4.87 -0.57
N THR A 95 -17.46 5.46 -0.19
CA THR A 95 -17.03 6.79 -0.61
C THR A 95 -15.55 6.74 -0.96
N ALA A 96 -15.17 7.26 -2.11
CA ALA A 96 -13.77 7.45 -2.48
C ALA A 96 -13.40 8.92 -2.30
N LEU A 97 -12.26 9.15 -1.67
CA LEU A 97 -11.76 10.48 -1.29
C LEU A 97 -10.35 10.69 -1.83
N ASN A 98 -10.09 11.87 -2.39
CA ASN A 98 -8.73 12.36 -2.53
C ASN A 98 -8.29 12.90 -1.16
N LEU A 99 -7.19 12.37 -0.62
CA LEU A 99 -6.70 12.74 0.71
C LEU A 99 -5.89 14.04 0.73
N SER A 100 -5.92 14.83 -0.33
CA SER A 100 -5.31 16.17 -0.36
C SER A 100 -6.12 17.13 0.51
N CYS A 101 -5.49 17.69 1.54
CA CYS A 101 -6.12 18.64 2.46
C CYS A 101 -6.58 19.90 1.72
N THR A 102 -7.85 20.24 1.87
CA THR A 102 -8.46 21.40 1.19
C THR A 102 -7.98 22.78 1.71
N HIS A 103 -7.09 22.79 2.70
CA HIS A 103 -6.41 24.01 3.13
C HIS A 103 -5.18 24.33 2.25
N GLN A 104 -4.23 23.39 2.11
CA GLN A 104 -2.96 23.60 1.40
C GLN A 104 -2.43 22.35 0.68
N GLY A 105 -3.27 21.39 0.35
CA GLY A 105 -2.90 20.23 -0.46
C GLY A 105 -2.10 19.14 0.25
N VAL A 106 -1.73 19.32 1.53
CA VAL A 106 -0.97 18.29 2.28
C VAL A 106 -1.83 17.04 2.47
N THR A 107 -1.27 15.86 2.22
CA THR A 107 -1.98 14.59 2.40
C THR A 107 -2.43 14.40 3.85
N VAL A 108 -3.72 14.20 4.07
CA VAL A 108 -4.27 13.92 5.39
C VAL A 108 -4.05 12.46 5.76
N MET A 109 -3.90 12.19 7.05
CA MET A 109 -3.64 10.86 7.59
C MET A 109 -4.83 10.37 8.41
N GLN A 110 -5.09 9.07 8.38
CA GLN A 110 -6.12 8.48 9.23
C GLN A 110 -5.68 8.50 10.70
N SER A 111 -6.57 8.99 11.56
CA SER A 111 -6.41 8.99 13.02
C SER A 111 -7.72 8.52 13.66
N GLY A 112 -7.80 7.23 13.96
CA GLY A 112 -9.03 6.58 14.40
C GLY A 112 -10.12 6.67 13.32
N SER A 113 -11.28 7.25 13.69
CA SER A 113 -12.45 7.40 12.80
C SER A 113 -12.49 8.74 12.05
N LYS A 114 -11.36 9.36 11.81
CA LYS A 114 -11.27 10.66 11.11
C LYS A 114 -9.97 10.79 10.32
N TRP A 115 -9.92 11.76 9.43
CA TRP A 115 -8.72 12.23 8.75
C TRP A 115 -8.18 13.47 9.45
N VAL A 116 -6.86 13.58 9.60
CA VAL A 116 -6.20 14.73 10.21
C VAL A 116 -5.06 15.20 9.31
N CYS A 117 -5.01 16.49 9.02
CA CYS A 117 -3.91 17.11 8.31
C CYS A 117 -2.72 17.30 9.27
N PRO A 118 -1.53 16.76 8.98
CA PRO A 118 -0.38 16.88 9.87
C PRO A 118 0.16 18.32 9.95
N ALA A 119 -0.02 19.13 8.89
CA ALA A 119 0.52 20.49 8.83
C ALA A 119 -0.20 21.46 9.79
N HIS A 120 -1.54 21.58 9.67
CA HIS A 120 -2.29 22.58 10.41
C HIS A 120 -3.48 22.01 11.20
N ARG A 121 -3.53 20.69 11.37
CA ARG A 121 -4.53 19.98 12.18
C ARG A 121 -5.99 20.15 11.74
N SER A 122 -6.23 20.51 10.47
CA SER A 122 -7.58 20.36 9.90
C SER A 122 -8.04 18.91 10.06
N ALA A 123 -9.30 18.72 10.40
CA ALA A 123 -9.84 17.39 10.59
C ALA A 123 -11.10 17.19 9.73
N PHE A 124 -11.26 15.94 9.27
CA PHE A 124 -12.40 15.52 8.44
C PHE A 124 -12.93 14.19 8.96
N ALA A 125 -14.24 14.00 8.90
CA ALA A 125 -14.85 12.71 9.15
C ALA A 125 -14.40 11.69 8.09
N LEU A 126 -14.59 10.38 8.33
CA LEU A 126 -14.22 9.34 7.38
C LEU A 126 -14.88 9.50 6.00
N ASN A 127 -16.07 10.10 5.92
CA ASN A 127 -16.75 10.40 4.66
C ASN A 127 -16.25 11.68 3.97
N GLY A 128 -15.17 12.30 4.48
CA GLY A 128 -14.54 13.48 3.92
C GLY A 128 -15.13 14.82 4.37
N LYS A 129 -16.21 14.84 5.17
CA LYS A 129 -16.80 16.10 5.67
C LYS A 129 -15.82 16.80 6.61
N VAL A 130 -15.56 18.10 6.39
CA VAL A 130 -14.72 18.91 7.28
C VAL A 130 -15.38 19.02 8.65
N THR A 131 -14.59 18.81 9.72
CA THR A 131 -15.05 18.88 11.13
C THR A 131 -14.25 19.88 11.94
N LYS A 132 -13.04 20.26 11.46
CA LYS A 132 -12.17 21.24 12.10
C LYS A 132 -11.31 21.94 11.08
N GLY A 133 -11.26 23.28 11.14
CA GLY A 133 -10.37 24.12 10.35
C GLY A 133 -8.88 23.95 10.64
N PRO A 134 -8.04 24.66 9.88
CA PRO A 134 -8.35 25.78 8.99
C PRO A 134 -8.95 25.44 7.63
N ALA A 135 -9.02 24.15 7.20
CA ALA A 135 -9.75 23.77 5.99
C ALA A 135 -11.22 24.20 6.09
N GLN A 136 -11.74 24.80 5.02
CA GLN A 136 -13.12 25.29 4.96
C GLN A 136 -14.05 24.42 4.11
N SER A 137 -13.48 23.50 3.31
CA SER A 137 -14.20 22.62 2.42
C SER A 137 -13.98 21.15 2.76
N ASN A 138 -14.94 20.29 2.38
CA ASN A 138 -14.80 18.85 2.49
C ASN A 138 -13.65 18.33 1.62
N LEU A 139 -13.11 17.15 1.94
CA LEU A 139 -12.21 16.45 1.02
C LEU A 139 -12.94 16.16 -0.30
N GLN A 140 -12.20 16.21 -1.39
CA GLN A 140 -12.74 15.90 -2.72
C GLN A 140 -13.23 14.45 -2.77
N THR A 141 -14.49 14.26 -3.14
CA THR A 141 -15.05 12.95 -3.41
C THR A 141 -14.88 12.59 -4.89
N LEU A 142 -14.54 11.32 -5.15
CA LEU A 142 -14.38 10.78 -6.48
C LEU A 142 -15.64 9.99 -6.86
N LYS A 143 -15.94 9.96 -8.16
CA LYS A 143 -17.06 9.13 -8.68
C LYS A 143 -16.72 7.66 -8.53
N ILE A 144 -17.69 6.88 -8.05
CA ILE A 144 -17.54 5.43 -7.89
C ILE A 144 -18.70 4.68 -8.53
N LYS A 145 -18.41 3.42 -8.91
CA LYS A 145 -19.41 2.42 -9.28
C LYS A 145 -19.11 1.15 -8.48
N ALA A 146 -19.95 0.84 -7.51
CA ALA A 146 -19.78 -0.35 -6.68
C ALA A 146 -20.61 -1.52 -7.21
N THR A 147 -20.02 -2.71 -7.19
CA THR A 147 -20.63 -4.00 -7.46
C THR A 147 -20.48 -4.90 -6.22
N ALA A 148 -21.02 -6.11 -6.27
CA ALA A 148 -20.84 -7.09 -5.18
C ALA A 148 -19.37 -7.55 -5.04
N LYS A 149 -18.54 -7.41 -6.09
CA LYS A 149 -17.17 -7.90 -6.13
C LYS A 149 -16.12 -6.78 -6.08
N ASN A 150 -16.38 -5.65 -6.72
CA ASN A 150 -15.40 -4.59 -6.97
C ASN A 150 -16.03 -3.21 -6.80
N VAL A 151 -15.18 -2.23 -6.50
CA VAL A 151 -15.51 -0.79 -6.60
C VAL A 151 -14.60 -0.17 -7.65
N LEU A 152 -15.21 0.44 -8.68
CA LEU A 152 -14.52 1.24 -9.70
C LEU A 152 -14.52 2.70 -9.25
N ILE A 153 -13.35 3.34 -9.30
CA ILE A 153 -13.14 4.73 -8.91
C ILE A 153 -12.63 5.49 -10.13
N THR A 154 -13.30 6.55 -10.52
CA THR A 154 -12.83 7.46 -11.58
C THR A 154 -11.91 8.51 -10.94
N VAL A 155 -10.64 8.49 -11.31
CA VAL A 155 -9.57 9.34 -10.76
C VAL A 155 -9.18 10.44 -11.73
#